data_a90ab069534cd757fc2a71cfc4e24570
#
_entry.id   a90ab069534cd757fc2a71cfc4e24570
#
_cell.length_a   1.000
_cell.length_b   1.000
_cell.length_c   1.000
_cell.angle_alpha   90.00
_cell.angle_beta   90.00
_cell.angle_gamma   90.00
#
_symmetry.space_group_name_H-M   'P 1'
#
loop_
_entity.id
_entity.type
_entity.pdbx_description
1 polymer ?
#
loop_
_entity_poly.entity_id
_entity_poly.type
_entity_poly.pdbx_seq_one_letter_code
_entity_poly.pdbx_strand_id
1 'polypeptide(L)'
;TGIIHTAGEHEATDILIGLHSKKHIGETFYGKFATDLISSSSQQILIYRPLVPIHSLRRLHVIVPPRGEFDPGLKHWCRRIATLAEQTACRVSVYGEERTLRAVEGAWQAERRSLSADFHKFTPAEGLAGVAARTRPDHMAVFVLARRGMPSYHRRLEDIPGQLERYFS
;
A
#
# COMPACT_ATOMS: atom_id res chain seq x y z
N THR A 1 -16.86 -13.74 -9.49
CA THR A 1 -15.70 -14.64 -9.56
C THR A 1 -15.64 -15.50 -8.31
N GLY A 2 -15.16 -16.75 -8.42
CA GLY A 2 -15.09 -17.70 -7.31
C GLY A 2 -14.39 -17.12 -6.08
N ILE A 3 -13.29 -16.36 -6.24
CA ILE A 3 -12.55 -15.74 -5.13
C ILE A 3 -13.40 -14.76 -4.32
N ILE A 4 -14.20 -13.91 -4.98
CA ILE A 4 -15.06 -12.95 -4.27
C ILE A 4 -16.14 -13.69 -3.47
N HIS A 5 -16.70 -14.72 -4.06
CA HIS A 5 -17.70 -15.56 -3.41
C HIS A 5 -17.10 -16.26 -2.17
N THR A 6 -15.95 -16.93 -2.35
CA THR A 6 -15.23 -17.58 -1.26
C THR A 6 -14.80 -16.59 -0.17
N ALA A 7 -14.32 -15.42 -0.53
CA ALA A 7 -13.97 -14.37 0.44
C ALA A 7 -15.19 -13.92 1.25
N GLY A 8 -16.37 -13.84 0.61
CA GLY A 8 -17.62 -13.54 1.30
C GLY A 8 -18.08 -14.67 2.23
N GLU A 9 -18.01 -15.93 1.77
CA GLU A 9 -18.39 -17.11 2.57
C GLU A 9 -17.52 -17.28 3.83
N HIS A 10 -16.25 -16.92 3.75
CA HIS A 10 -15.29 -17.00 4.86
C HIS A 10 -15.12 -15.68 5.63
N GLU A 11 -15.96 -14.69 5.36
CA GLU A 11 -15.90 -13.36 6.01
C GLU A 11 -14.48 -12.75 5.97
N ALA A 12 -13.74 -13.01 4.89
CA ALA A 12 -12.39 -12.51 4.72
C ALA A 12 -12.37 -10.98 4.65
N THR A 13 -11.48 -10.36 5.39
CA THR A 13 -11.29 -8.90 5.41
C THR A 13 -10.30 -8.43 4.35
N ASP A 14 -9.38 -9.31 3.98
CA ASP A 14 -8.26 -9.01 3.09
C ASP A 14 -8.12 -10.09 2.01
N ILE A 15 -7.69 -9.66 0.83
CA ILE A 15 -7.29 -10.53 -0.27
C ILE A 15 -5.85 -10.19 -0.64
N LEU A 16 -4.95 -11.16 -0.57
CA LEU A 16 -3.55 -10.98 -0.96
C LEU A 16 -3.31 -11.56 -2.35
N ILE A 17 -2.74 -10.76 -3.24
CA ILE A 17 -2.39 -11.13 -4.60
C ILE A 17 -0.88 -10.99 -4.79
N GLY A 18 -0.23 -12.07 -5.18
CA GLY A 18 1.17 -12.03 -5.63
C GLY A 18 1.27 -11.70 -7.12
N LEU A 19 2.11 -10.73 -7.46
CA LEU A 19 2.44 -10.43 -8.86
C LEU A 19 3.69 -11.21 -9.27
N HIS A 20 3.58 -11.99 -10.34
CA HIS A 20 4.72 -12.63 -10.99
C HIS A 20 5.26 -11.71 -12.08
N SER A 21 6.59 -11.61 -12.19
CA SER A 21 7.29 -10.67 -13.07
C SER A 21 7.30 -11.08 -14.55
N LYS A 22 6.26 -11.72 -15.09
CA LYS A 22 6.16 -11.98 -16.52
C LYS A 22 5.50 -10.80 -17.20
N LYS A 23 6.30 -9.99 -17.87
CA LYS A 23 5.83 -8.94 -18.79
C LYS A 23 5.13 -9.59 -19.96
N HIS A 24 3.82 -9.50 -20.04
CA HIS A 24 3.09 -9.66 -21.28
C HIS A 24 2.88 -8.27 -21.89
N ILE A 25 3.39 -8.07 -23.08
CA ILE A 25 3.21 -6.83 -23.87
C ILE A 25 1.70 -6.63 -24.05
N GLY A 26 1.16 -5.51 -23.55
CA GLY A 26 -0.23 -5.11 -23.72
C GLY A 26 -1.17 -5.37 -22.52
N GLU A 27 -0.69 -5.93 -21.42
CA GLU A 27 -1.51 -6.08 -20.21
C GLU A 27 -1.35 -4.90 -19.25
N THR A 28 -2.45 -4.55 -18.55
CA THR A 28 -2.40 -3.60 -17.44
C THR A 28 -1.45 -4.12 -16.36
N PHE A 29 -0.82 -3.21 -15.61
CA PHE A 29 0.15 -3.57 -14.56
C PHE A 29 -0.32 -4.68 -13.62
N TYR A 30 -1.60 -4.68 -13.27
CA TYR A 30 -2.20 -5.69 -12.40
C TYR A 30 -2.72 -6.92 -13.14
N GLY A 31 -2.81 -6.88 -14.49
CA GLY A 31 -3.58 -7.84 -15.26
C GLY A 31 -5.10 -7.68 -15.08
N LYS A 32 -5.84 -8.22 -16.03
CA LYS A 32 -7.32 -8.14 -16.04
C LYS A 32 -7.93 -8.71 -14.75
N PHE A 33 -7.42 -9.82 -14.27
CA PHE A 33 -7.93 -10.51 -13.10
C PHE A 33 -7.88 -9.62 -11.83
N ALA A 34 -6.72 -9.00 -11.54
CA ALA A 34 -6.59 -8.15 -10.37
C ALA A 34 -7.41 -6.85 -10.52
N THR A 35 -7.51 -6.30 -11.73
CA THR A 35 -8.36 -5.13 -12.02
C THR A 35 -9.84 -5.44 -11.77
N ASP A 36 -10.33 -6.59 -12.24
CA ASP A 36 -11.71 -7.02 -12.01
C ASP A 36 -11.97 -7.25 -10.52
N LEU A 37 -11.01 -7.82 -9.80
CA LEU A 37 -11.12 -8.03 -8.36
C LEU A 37 -11.17 -6.70 -7.59
N ILE A 38 -10.32 -5.73 -7.92
CA ILE A 38 -10.30 -4.39 -7.32
C ILE A 38 -11.65 -3.69 -7.50
N SER A 39 -12.26 -3.81 -8.67
CA SER A 39 -13.54 -3.14 -8.97
C SER A 39 -14.75 -3.83 -8.36
N SER A 40 -14.69 -5.14 -8.12
CA SER A 40 -15.85 -5.96 -7.73
C SER A 40 -15.86 -6.41 -6.27
N SER A 41 -14.77 -6.22 -5.53
CA SER A 41 -14.63 -6.66 -4.13
C SER A 41 -14.79 -5.50 -3.16
N SER A 42 -15.38 -5.74 -1.99
CA SER A 42 -15.43 -4.81 -0.86
C SER A 42 -14.26 -4.97 0.10
N GLN A 43 -13.54 -6.09 0.04
CA GLN A 43 -12.40 -6.40 0.89
C GLN A 43 -11.20 -5.50 0.59
N GLN A 44 -10.29 -5.34 1.54
CA GLN A 44 -8.99 -4.75 1.28
C GLN A 44 -8.19 -5.68 0.37
N ILE A 45 -7.59 -5.12 -0.68
CA ILE A 45 -6.73 -5.88 -1.58
C ILE A 45 -5.29 -5.45 -1.37
N LEU A 46 -4.45 -6.42 -1.07
CA LEU A 46 -3.01 -6.28 -0.93
C LEU A 46 -2.35 -6.91 -2.16
N ILE A 47 -1.64 -6.09 -2.93
CA ILE A 47 -0.90 -6.56 -4.10
C ILE A 47 0.58 -6.52 -3.77
N TYR A 48 1.22 -7.68 -3.82
CA TYR A 48 2.60 -7.84 -3.41
C TYR A 48 3.47 -8.34 -4.57
N ARG A 49 4.56 -7.62 -4.82
CA ARG A 49 5.61 -8.01 -5.76
C ARG A 49 6.89 -8.29 -4.97
N PRO A 50 7.25 -9.56 -4.75
CA PRO A 50 8.47 -9.91 -4.04
C PRO A 50 9.69 -9.59 -4.91
N LEU A 51 10.57 -8.72 -4.42
CA LEU A 51 11.90 -8.47 -5.01
C LEU A 51 12.98 -9.10 -4.15
N VAL A 52 12.73 -9.24 -2.85
CA VAL A 52 13.61 -9.87 -1.87
C VAL A 52 12.76 -10.71 -0.91
N PRO A 53 13.35 -11.69 -0.22
CA PRO A 53 12.64 -12.44 0.82
C PRO A 53 12.12 -11.52 1.93
N ILE A 54 10.90 -11.74 2.40
CA ILE A 54 10.23 -10.87 3.39
C ILE A 54 11.02 -10.73 4.70
N HIS A 55 11.73 -11.77 5.11
CA HIS A 55 12.55 -11.77 6.33
C HIS A 55 13.83 -10.94 6.21
N SER A 56 14.23 -10.55 4.99
CA SER A 56 15.39 -9.67 4.77
C SER A 56 15.05 -8.19 4.82
N LEU A 57 13.76 -7.85 4.87
CA LEU A 57 13.31 -6.47 4.91
C LEU A 57 13.74 -5.78 6.21
N ARG A 58 14.14 -4.50 6.09
CA ARG A 58 14.58 -3.65 7.21
C ARG A 58 13.74 -2.41 7.39
N ARG A 59 13.08 -1.94 6.34
CA ARG A 59 12.26 -0.74 6.37
C ARG A 59 11.07 -0.84 5.42
N LEU A 60 9.96 -0.30 5.87
CA LEU A 60 8.77 -0.06 5.05
C LEU A 60 8.66 1.45 4.81
N HIS A 61 8.56 1.87 3.54
CA HIS A 61 8.21 3.22 3.14
C HIS A 61 6.74 3.23 2.74
N VAL A 62 5.89 3.85 3.54
CA VAL A 62 4.44 3.89 3.34
C VAL A 62 4.04 5.24 2.79
N ILE A 63 3.50 5.26 1.59
CA ILE A 63 3.06 6.47 0.89
C ILE A 63 1.54 6.54 0.95
N VAL A 64 1.00 7.60 1.54
CA VAL A 64 -0.44 7.78 1.77
C VAL A 64 -0.96 8.92 0.90
N PRO A 65 -2.06 8.71 0.16
CA PRO A 65 -2.64 9.74 -0.70
C PRO A 65 -3.27 10.88 0.14
N PRO A 66 -3.31 12.10 -0.41
CA PRO A 66 -4.05 13.20 0.20
C PRO A 66 -5.50 12.81 0.49
N ARG A 67 -6.07 13.31 1.57
CA ARG A 67 -7.43 13.01 2.03
C ARG A 67 -7.65 11.56 2.48
N GLY A 68 -6.58 10.77 2.64
CA GLY A 68 -6.65 9.41 3.16
C GLY A 68 -7.26 9.31 4.57
N GLU A 69 -7.24 10.41 5.33
CA GLU A 69 -7.89 10.51 6.64
C GLU A 69 -9.41 10.31 6.59
N PHE A 70 -10.03 10.53 5.45
CA PHE A 70 -11.47 10.36 5.26
C PHE A 70 -11.86 8.98 4.73
N ASP A 71 -10.89 8.15 4.37
CA ASP A 71 -11.15 6.81 3.86
C ASP A 71 -11.53 5.86 5.01
N PRO A 72 -12.61 5.09 4.85
CA PRO A 72 -13.06 4.16 5.89
C PRO A 72 -12.05 3.06 6.20
N GLY A 73 -11.13 2.76 5.27
CA GLY A 73 -10.11 1.74 5.40
C GLY A 73 -8.88 2.14 6.21
N LEU A 74 -8.74 3.42 6.63
CA LEU A 74 -7.52 3.93 7.27
C LEU A 74 -7.04 3.06 8.43
N LYS A 75 -7.90 2.81 9.41
CA LYS A 75 -7.54 2.01 10.60
C LYS A 75 -7.18 0.57 10.22
N HIS A 76 -7.85 0.02 9.23
CA HIS A 76 -7.65 -1.36 8.81
C HIS A 76 -6.27 -1.54 8.17
N TRP A 77 -5.91 -0.75 7.16
CA TRP A 77 -4.60 -0.87 6.55
C TRP A 77 -3.46 -0.46 7.49
N CYS A 78 -3.65 0.53 8.37
CA CYS A 78 -2.67 0.88 9.41
C CYS A 78 -2.35 -0.34 10.29
N ARG A 79 -3.37 -1.06 10.74
CA ARG A 79 -3.21 -2.29 11.53
C ARG A 79 -2.43 -3.35 10.78
N ARG A 80 -2.71 -3.55 9.48
CA ARG A 80 -2.01 -4.54 8.65
C ARG A 80 -0.53 -4.20 8.48
N ILE A 81 -0.21 -2.93 8.22
CA ILE A 81 1.18 -2.46 8.11
C ILE A 81 1.89 -2.57 9.46
N ALA A 82 1.25 -2.19 10.56
CA ALA A 82 1.82 -2.33 11.90
C ALA A 82 2.13 -3.79 12.25
N THR A 83 1.22 -4.71 11.91
CA THR A 83 1.45 -6.15 12.10
C THR A 83 2.62 -6.65 11.27
N LEU A 84 2.69 -6.27 9.99
CA LEU A 84 3.79 -6.65 9.11
C LEU A 84 5.13 -6.14 9.67
N ALA A 85 5.19 -4.87 10.04
CA ALA A 85 6.40 -4.25 10.59
C ALA A 85 6.88 -4.92 11.87
N GLU A 86 5.95 -5.29 12.76
CA GLU A 86 6.26 -5.98 14.00
C GLU A 86 6.80 -7.39 13.75
N GLN A 87 6.15 -8.16 12.87
CA GLN A 87 6.56 -9.52 12.54
C GLN A 87 7.88 -9.60 11.78
N THR A 88 8.22 -8.57 11.02
CA THR A 88 9.49 -8.48 10.27
C THR A 88 10.55 -7.66 10.98
N ALA A 89 10.25 -7.07 12.13
CA ALA A 89 11.09 -6.10 12.84
C ALA A 89 11.56 -4.92 11.96
N CYS A 90 10.72 -4.53 11.00
CA CYS A 90 11.00 -3.42 10.09
C CYS A 90 10.74 -2.06 10.76
N ARG A 91 11.58 -1.07 10.46
CA ARG A 91 11.25 0.33 10.72
C ARG A 91 10.20 0.80 9.72
N VAL A 92 9.35 1.73 10.13
CA VAL A 92 8.31 2.30 9.27
C VAL A 92 8.53 3.79 9.10
N SER A 93 8.51 4.24 7.85
CA SER A 93 8.51 5.66 7.50
C SER A 93 7.26 5.94 6.67
N VAL A 94 6.43 6.86 7.13
CA VAL A 94 5.15 7.23 6.48
C VAL A 94 5.31 8.59 5.82
N TYR A 95 4.88 8.69 4.57
CA TYR A 95 4.94 9.89 3.74
C TYR A 95 3.53 10.31 3.32
N GLY A 96 3.21 11.59 3.48
CA GLY A 96 1.91 12.13 3.09
C GLY A 96 1.78 13.62 3.39
N GLU A 97 0.60 14.16 3.16
CA GLU A 97 0.28 15.52 3.57
C GLU A 97 0.12 15.60 5.09
N GLU A 98 0.42 16.75 5.66
CA GLU A 98 0.44 16.98 7.12
C GLU A 98 -0.86 16.55 7.82
N ARG A 99 -2.02 16.87 7.24
CA ARG A 99 -3.31 16.50 7.82
C ARG A 99 -3.54 15.00 7.83
N THR A 100 -3.23 14.35 6.72
CA THR A 100 -3.34 12.89 6.57
C THR A 100 -2.36 12.18 7.51
N LEU A 101 -1.11 12.68 7.61
CA LEU A 101 -0.11 12.14 8.52
C LEU A 101 -0.54 12.17 9.98
N ARG A 102 -1.17 13.25 10.43
CA ARG A 102 -1.71 13.32 11.81
C ARG A 102 -2.76 12.25 12.09
N ALA A 103 -3.63 11.98 11.11
CA ALA A 103 -4.64 10.93 11.25
C ALA A 103 -4.02 9.52 11.26
N VAL A 104 -3.02 9.28 10.41
CA VAL A 104 -2.27 8.02 10.40
C VAL A 104 -1.50 7.83 11.70
N GLU A 105 -0.85 8.87 12.21
CA GLU A 105 -0.15 8.84 13.49
C GLU A 105 -1.10 8.48 14.64
N GLY A 106 -2.28 9.11 14.68
CA GLY A 106 -3.31 8.78 15.67
C GLY A 106 -3.78 7.33 15.58
N ALA A 107 -4.01 6.83 14.35
CA ALA A 107 -4.37 5.44 14.13
C ALA A 107 -3.24 4.47 14.52
N TRP A 108 -1.99 4.84 14.23
CA TRP A 108 -0.80 4.06 14.62
C TRP A 108 -0.65 3.96 16.13
N GLN A 109 -0.76 5.08 16.83
CA GLN A 109 -0.69 5.13 18.30
C GLN A 109 -1.81 4.31 18.96
N ALA A 110 -3.00 4.28 18.37
CA ALA A 110 -4.13 3.49 18.86
C ALA A 110 -3.87 1.99 18.83
N GLU A 111 -3.00 1.50 17.94
CA GLU A 111 -2.61 0.08 17.88
C GLU A 111 -1.72 -0.33 19.07
N ARG A 112 -1.20 0.62 19.86
CA ARG A 112 -0.38 0.38 21.09
C ARG A 112 0.77 -0.60 20.88
N ARG A 113 1.43 -0.53 19.73
CA ARG A 113 2.54 -1.41 19.39
C ARG A 113 3.86 -0.81 19.81
N SER A 114 4.85 -1.66 20.07
CA SER A 114 6.20 -1.27 20.49
C SER A 114 7.01 -0.56 19.40
N LEU A 115 6.59 -0.70 18.13
CA LEU A 115 7.29 -0.09 17.01
C LEU A 115 6.81 1.34 16.79
N SER A 116 7.75 2.28 16.82
CA SER A 116 7.52 3.66 16.38
C SER A 116 7.58 3.75 14.85
N ALA A 117 6.78 4.67 14.31
CA ALA A 117 6.88 5.07 12.91
C ALA A 117 7.40 6.49 12.81
N ASP A 118 8.20 6.77 11.78
CA ASP A 118 8.66 8.11 11.43
C ASP A 118 7.69 8.72 10.42
N PHE A 119 7.25 9.96 10.62
CA PHE A 119 6.30 10.64 9.75
C PHE A 119 6.99 11.77 9.00
N HIS A 120 6.92 11.74 7.68
CA HIS A 120 7.58 12.69 6.80
C HIS A 120 6.57 13.39 5.90
N LYS A 121 6.54 14.72 5.97
CA LYS A 121 5.73 15.51 5.04
C LYS A 121 6.22 15.29 3.63
N PHE A 122 5.31 14.83 2.79
CA PHE A 122 5.58 14.60 1.38
C PHE A 122 5.36 15.87 0.58
N THR A 123 6.36 16.31 -0.15
CA THR A 123 6.20 17.43 -1.07
C THR A 123 5.86 16.90 -2.46
N PRO A 124 4.84 17.46 -3.13
CA PRO A 124 4.47 17.03 -4.50
C PRO A 124 5.64 17.08 -5.49
N ALA A 125 6.62 17.95 -5.25
CA ALA A 125 7.83 18.07 -6.08
C ALA A 125 8.78 16.86 -5.96
N GLU A 126 8.80 16.17 -4.81
CA GLU A 126 9.65 14.97 -4.63
C GLU A 126 9.10 13.76 -5.39
N GLY A 127 7.78 13.62 -5.50
CA GLY A 127 7.13 12.54 -6.23
C GLY A 127 7.64 11.13 -5.85
N LEU A 128 7.31 10.15 -6.68
CA LEU A 128 7.78 8.76 -6.51
C LEU A 128 9.30 8.63 -6.62
N ALA A 129 9.93 9.49 -7.40
CA ALA A 129 11.39 9.50 -7.56
C ALA A 129 12.11 9.80 -6.23
N GLY A 130 11.58 10.70 -5.41
CA GLY A 130 12.13 11.02 -4.09
C GLY A 130 12.04 9.85 -3.12
N VAL A 131 10.95 9.09 -3.14
CA VAL A 131 10.80 7.88 -2.32
C VAL A 131 11.75 6.80 -2.84
N ALA A 132 11.82 6.60 -4.16
CA ALA A 132 12.70 5.61 -4.77
C ALA A 132 14.17 5.87 -4.42
N ALA A 133 14.61 7.14 -4.44
CA ALA A 133 15.98 7.52 -4.07
C ALA A 133 16.33 7.18 -2.60
N ARG A 134 15.33 7.08 -1.72
CA ARG A 134 15.50 6.70 -0.30
C ARG A 134 15.34 5.20 -0.07
N THR A 135 14.84 4.47 -1.05
CA THR A 135 14.57 3.03 -0.95
C THR A 135 15.83 2.24 -1.28
N ARG A 136 16.24 1.36 -0.40
CA ARG A 136 17.36 0.43 -0.58
C ARG A 136 16.83 -0.95 -0.98
N PRO A 137 17.69 -1.88 -1.45
CA PRO A 137 17.26 -3.23 -1.82
C PRO A 137 16.56 -4.03 -0.70
N ASP A 138 16.90 -3.75 0.57
CA ASP A 138 16.28 -4.35 1.76
C ASP A 138 15.09 -3.55 2.32
N HIS A 139 14.59 -2.57 1.57
CA HIS A 139 13.40 -1.79 1.90
C HIS A 139 12.22 -2.20 1.00
N MET A 140 11.01 -2.01 1.49
CA MET A 140 9.78 -2.18 0.73
C MET A 140 9.01 -0.86 0.66
N ALA A 141 8.60 -0.48 -0.53
CA ALA A 141 7.67 0.63 -0.73
C ALA A 141 6.22 0.11 -0.71
N VAL A 142 5.38 0.74 0.08
CA VAL A 142 3.96 0.43 0.25
C VAL A 142 3.14 1.64 -0.18
N PHE A 143 2.33 1.49 -1.21
CA PHE A 143 1.47 2.54 -1.72
C PHE A 143 0.03 2.28 -1.29
N VAL A 144 -0.52 3.17 -0.50
CA VAL A 144 -1.94 3.15 -0.14
C VAL A 144 -2.70 3.79 -1.29
N LEU A 145 -3.59 3.02 -1.91
CA LEU A 145 -4.38 3.46 -3.05
C LEU A 145 -5.86 3.39 -2.70
N ALA A 146 -6.62 4.33 -3.24
CA ALA A 146 -8.07 4.39 -3.08
C ALA A 146 -8.78 3.92 -4.35
N ARG A 147 -9.92 3.27 -4.18
CA ARG A 147 -10.85 2.94 -5.27
C ARG A 147 -11.64 4.17 -5.68
N ARG A 148 -12.17 4.15 -6.90
CA ARG A 148 -13.12 5.14 -7.37
C ARG A 148 -14.28 5.26 -6.38
N GLY A 149 -14.68 6.50 -6.08
CA GLY A 149 -15.72 6.79 -5.11
C GLY A 149 -15.24 6.96 -3.67
N MET A 150 -13.98 6.63 -3.34
CA MET A 150 -13.41 6.89 -2.03
C MET A 150 -12.91 8.34 -1.90
N PRO A 151 -12.94 8.93 -0.69
CA PRO A 151 -12.54 10.33 -0.46
C PRO A 151 -11.13 10.69 -0.93
N SER A 152 -10.17 9.79 -0.82
CA SER A 152 -8.79 10.01 -1.25
C SER A 152 -8.54 9.60 -2.70
N TYR A 153 -9.56 9.10 -3.42
CA TYR A 153 -9.38 8.74 -4.82
C TYR A 153 -9.05 9.96 -5.67
N HIS A 154 -7.99 9.80 -6.46
CA HIS A 154 -7.59 10.76 -7.47
C HIS A 154 -7.11 10.00 -8.71
N ARG A 155 -7.46 10.46 -9.91
CA ARG A 155 -7.15 9.77 -11.17
C ARG A 155 -5.66 9.42 -11.33
N ARG A 156 -4.77 10.28 -10.84
CA ARG A 156 -3.31 10.01 -10.85
C ARG A 156 -2.91 8.78 -10.04
N LEU A 157 -3.74 8.31 -9.11
CA LEU A 157 -3.46 7.07 -8.38
C LEU A 157 -3.52 5.84 -9.30
N GLU A 158 -4.27 5.93 -10.39
CA GLU A 158 -4.34 4.86 -11.40
C GLU A 158 -3.02 4.70 -12.19
N ASP A 159 -2.22 5.77 -12.24
CA ASP A 159 -0.93 5.76 -12.96
C ASP A 159 0.21 5.22 -12.09
N ILE A 160 0.06 5.20 -10.76
CA ILE A 160 1.11 4.78 -9.82
C ILE A 160 1.61 3.38 -10.13
N PRO A 161 0.77 2.35 -10.34
CA PRO A 161 1.25 1.01 -10.63
C PRO A 161 2.18 0.91 -11.84
N GLY A 162 1.85 1.63 -12.91
CA GLY A 162 2.72 1.70 -14.09
C GLY A 162 4.05 2.43 -13.85
N GLN A 163 4.06 3.39 -12.93
CA GLN A 163 5.27 4.11 -12.55
C GLN A 163 6.18 3.29 -11.61
N LEU A 164 5.60 2.34 -10.84
CA LEU A 164 6.39 1.51 -9.93
C LEU A 164 7.45 0.69 -10.65
N GLU A 165 7.16 0.18 -11.85
CA GLU A 165 8.17 -0.54 -12.64
C GLU A 165 9.36 0.34 -13.02
N ARG A 166 9.12 1.63 -13.24
CA ARG A 166 10.17 2.58 -13.61
C ARG A 166 11.10 2.92 -12.45
N TYR A 167 10.57 3.00 -11.24
CA TYR A 167 11.32 3.51 -10.07
C TYR A 167 11.75 2.42 -9.09
N PHE A 168 11.10 1.25 -9.09
CA PHE A 168 11.31 0.17 -8.12
C PHE A 168 11.54 -1.20 -8.78
N SER A 169 12.13 -1.19 -9.95
CA SER A 169 12.50 -2.45 -10.64
C SER A 169 13.86 -2.97 -10.19
#